data_9af43305cd5e191e0cdeecd85c23ec37
#
_entry.id   9af43305cd5e191e0cdeecd85c23ec37
#
_cell.length_a   1.000
_cell.length_b   1.000
_cell.length_c   1.000
_cell.angle_alpha   90.00
_cell.angle_beta   90.00
_cell.angle_gamma   90.00
#
_symmetry.space_group_name_H-M   'P 1'
#
loop_
_entity.id
_entity.type
_entity.pdbx_description
1 polymer ?
#
loop_
_entity_poly.entity_id
_entity_poly.type
_entity_poly.pdbx_seq_one_letter_code
_entity_poly.pdbx_strand_id
1 'polypeptide(L)'
;MVVTPWEVRGKIDYEKLIRDFGTQPLTPELLDRIKKFTGTLHPQLERRIFFSHRDMDWILQRYEAGEKFVLYTGRGPSGPVHIGHLGPWIFTKYLQDKFGAKLYFQMTDDEKFLYHDEFSISEPQKWAYENSLDIIALGFDPKKTKIILDTKNIDSLYNLAIHVAKRMTYSTVRAVFGFQDSTNIGMLFYPAIQAVPAFLESYLTGKNVPCLIPAAIDQDPYWRVTRDVAPKLGYYKPAQI
;
A
#
# COMPACT_ATOMS: atom_id res chain seq x y z
N MET A 1 6.25 19.02 12.72
CA MET A 1 5.92 17.61 12.50
C MET A 1 6.76 17.11 11.35
N VAL A 2 7.45 15.99 11.51
CA VAL A 2 8.18 15.29 10.45
C VAL A 2 7.43 13.98 10.19
N VAL A 3 7.18 13.69 8.92
CA VAL A 3 6.51 12.45 8.50
C VAL A 3 7.32 11.86 7.34
N THR A 4 7.91 10.70 7.58
CA THR A 4 8.65 9.91 6.60
C THR A 4 8.17 8.46 6.69
N PRO A 5 8.46 7.59 5.71
CA PRO A 5 8.10 6.17 5.79
C PRO A 5 8.67 5.43 7.01
N TRP A 6 9.68 6.00 7.67
CA TRP A 6 10.39 5.38 8.79
C TRP A 6 10.14 6.09 10.12
N GLU A 7 9.62 7.35 10.11
CA GLU A 7 9.49 8.13 11.33
C GLU A 7 8.36 9.16 11.26
N VAL A 8 7.57 9.23 12.35
CA VAL A 8 6.57 10.28 12.58
C VAL A 8 6.87 10.98 13.91
N ARG A 9 7.17 12.27 13.87
CA ARG A 9 7.46 13.09 15.08
C ARG A 9 6.61 14.35 15.15
N GLY A 10 6.13 14.67 16.36
CA GLY A 10 5.42 15.91 16.71
C GLY A 10 3.91 15.73 16.77
N LYS A 11 3.21 16.81 17.13
CA LYS A 11 1.74 16.81 17.25
C LYS A 11 1.10 16.69 15.86
N ILE A 12 0.16 15.76 15.73
CA ILE A 12 -0.55 15.52 14.48
C ILE A 12 -1.53 16.68 14.20
N ASP A 13 -1.43 17.27 13.02
CA ASP A 13 -2.35 18.25 12.46
C ASP A 13 -2.87 17.71 11.13
N TYR A 14 -4.08 17.18 11.13
CA TYR A 14 -4.68 16.51 9.97
C TYR A 14 -4.89 17.46 8.78
N GLU A 15 -5.29 18.71 9.01
CA GLU A 15 -5.48 19.68 7.93
C GLU A 15 -4.15 20.03 7.27
N LYS A 16 -3.10 20.18 8.07
CA LYS A 16 -1.75 20.40 7.56
C LYS A 16 -1.27 19.18 6.76
N LEU A 17 -1.50 17.98 7.25
CA LEU A 17 -1.15 16.74 6.51
C LEU A 17 -1.86 16.67 5.16
N ILE A 18 -3.17 16.93 5.13
CA ILE A 18 -3.94 16.94 3.88
C ILE A 18 -3.33 17.92 2.87
N ARG A 19 -2.97 19.15 3.31
CA ARG A 19 -2.37 20.16 2.45
C ARG A 19 -0.96 19.77 2.00
N ASP A 20 -0.10 19.37 2.93
CA ASP A 20 1.32 19.08 2.66
C ASP A 20 1.49 17.87 1.75
N PHE A 21 0.62 16.85 1.92
CA PHE A 21 0.62 15.65 1.08
C PHE A 21 -0.27 15.81 -0.18
N GLY A 22 -1.10 16.85 -0.27
CA GLY A 22 -2.00 17.07 -1.40
C GLY A 22 -3.04 15.98 -1.56
N THR A 23 -3.52 15.43 -0.43
CA THR A 23 -4.65 14.50 -0.38
C THR A 23 -5.98 15.28 -0.31
N GLN A 24 -7.10 14.57 -0.40
CA GLN A 24 -8.44 15.15 -0.25
C GLN A 24 -9.08 14.65 1.05
N PRO A 25 -9.83 15.45 1.77
CA PRO A 25 -10.52 15.00 2.98
C PRO A 25 -11.66 14.02 2.63
N LEU A 26 -11.93 13.08 3.51
CA LEU A 26 -13.13 12.25 3.46
C LEU A 26 -14.35 13.11 3.81
N THR A 27 -15.09 13.57 2.78
CA THR A 27 -16.29 14.38 2.99
C THR A 27 -17.48 13.53 3.44
N PRO A 28 -18.51 14.13 4.08
CA PRO A 28 -19.75 13.42 4.41
C PRO A 28 -20.39 12.73 3.20
N GLU A 29 -20.41 13.38 2.05
CA GLU A 29 -21.00 12.86 0.81
C GLU A 29 -20.23 11.61 0.33
N LEU A 30 -18.90 11.62 0.43
CA LEU A 30 -18.08 10.46 0.07
C LEU A 30 -18.30 9.31 1.05
N LEU A 31 -18.41 9.60 2.36
CA LEU A 31 -18.74 8.60 3.38
C LEU A 31 -20.12 7.99 3.15
N ASP A 32 -21.12 8.79 2.78
CA ASP A 32 -22.45 8.30 2.45
C ASP A 32 -22.43 7.39 1.20
N ARG A 33 -21.63 7.74 0.18
CA ARG A 33 -21.41 6.85 -0.97
C ARG A 33 -20.75 5.52 -0.56
N ILE A 34 -19.73 5.54 0.29
CA ILE A 34 -19.13 4.31 0.82
C ILE A 34 -20.21 3.50 1.55
N LYS A 35 -20.97 4.12 2.45
CA LYS A 35 -22.05 3.48 3.22
C LYS A 35 -23.11 2.83 2.34
N LYS A 36 -23.46 3.45 1.20
CA LYS A 36 -24.41 2.90 0.23
C LYS A 36 -24.01 1.48 -0.24
N PHE A 37 -22.71 1.24 -0.46
CA PHE A 37 -22.21 -0.08 -0.90
C PHE A 37 -21.92 -1.03 0.26
N THR A 38 -21.52 -0.49 1.40
CA THR A 38 -21.07 -1.30 2.54
C THR A 38 -22.17 -1.60 3.56
N GLY A 39 -23.31 -0.88 3.47
CA GLY A 39 -24.42 -0.94 4.42
C GLY A 39 -24.14 -0.15 5.71
N THR A 40 -22.95 -0.29 6.29
CA THR A 40 -22.51 0.40 7.51
C THR A 40 -21.10 0.93 7.32
N LEU A 41 -20.80 2.11 7.86
CA LEU A 41 -19.43 2.60 7.88
C LEU A 41 -18.58 1.81 8.89
N HIS A 42 -17.31 1.67 8.58
CA HIS A 42 -16.35 1.15 9.54
C HIS A 42 -16.09 2.18 10.66
N PRO A 43 -15.93 1.77 11.94
CA PRO A 43 -15.68 2.72 13.04
C PRO A 43 -14.46 3.64 12.83
N GLN A 44 -13.45 3.19 12.09
CA GLN A 44 -12.29 4.01 11.76
C GLN A 44 -12.61 5.14 10.75
N LEU A 45 -13.62 4.99 9.90
CA LEU A 45 -14.16 6.07 9.06
C LEU A 45 -15.02 7.03 9.88
N GLU A 46 -15.92 6.51 10.70
CA GLU A 46 -16.79 7.32 11.57
C GLU A 46 -15.98 8.19 12.53
N ARG A 47 -14.90 7.64 13.09
CA ARG A 47 -13.98 8.33 14.01
C ARG A 47 -12.90 9.14 13.29
N ARG A 48 -12.92 9.19 11.96
CA ARG A 48 -11.93 9.89 11.14
C ARG A 48 -10.48 9.48 11.43
N ILE A 49 -10.24 8.20 11.74
CA ILE A 49 -8.90 7.63 11.83
C ILE A 49 -8.31 7.55 10.41
N PHE A 50 -9.11 7.06 9.45
CA PHE A 50 -8.90 7.35 8.05
C PHE A 50 -9.56 8.70 7.76
N PHE A 51 -8.79 9.69 7.39
CA PHE A 51 -9.22 11.10 7.32
C PHE A 51 -9.09 11.72 5.94
N SER A 52 -8.32 11.10 5.05
CA SER A 52 -8.08 11.61 3.71
C SER A 52 -7.97 10.49 2.68
N HIS A 53 -8.04 10.88 1.41
CA HIS A 53 -7.96 9.94 0.29
C HIS A 53 -7.28 10.58 -0.95
N ARG A 54 -6.93 9.71 -1.90
CA ARG A 54 -6.64 10.06 -3.30
C ARG A 54 -7.50 9.19 -4.18
N ASP A 55 -8.37 9.81 -4.98
CA ASP A 55 -9.20 9.15 -5.99
C ASP A 55 -10.13 8.01 -5.45
N MET A 56 -10.54 8.05 -4.16
CA MET A 56 -11.53 7.10 -3.66
C MET A 56 -12.90 7.31 -4.33
N ASP A 57 -13.26 8.54 -4.64
CA ASP A 57 -14.45 8.90 -5.41
C ASP A 57 -14.45 8.26 -6.80
N TRP A 58 -13.28 8.24 -7.47
CA TRP A 58 -13.10 7.57 -8.76
C TRP A 58 -13.22 6.05 -8.63
N ILE A 59 -12.67 5.43 -7.58
CA ILE A 59 -12.85 3.99 -7.31
C ILE A 59 -14.33 3.65 -7.19
N LEU A 60 -15.10 4.44 -6.42
CA LEU A 60 -16.53 4.21 -6.27
C LEU A 60 -17.28 4.39 -7.59
N GLN A 61 -16.93 5.39 -8.40
CA GLN A 61 -17.51 5.60 -9.71
C GLN A 61 -17.29 4.38 -10.64
N ARG A 62 -16.07 3.83 -10.65
CA ARG A 62 -15.75 2.62 -11.42
C ARG A 62 -16.54 1.41 -10.92
N TYR A 63 -16.62 1.26 -9.59
CA TYR A 63 -17.38 0.18 -8.99
C TYR A 63 -18.90 0.30 -9.29
N GLU A 64 -19.46 1.50 -9.28
CA GLU A 64 -20.83 1.79 -9.71
C GLU A 64 -21.08 1.39 -11.17
N ALA A 65 -20.08 1.56 -12.04
CA ALA A 65 -20.11 1.13 -13.43
C ALA A 65 -19.90 -0.40 -13.63
N GLY A 66 -19.79 -1.17 -12.54
CA GLY A 66 -19.59 -2.63 -12.57
C GLY A 66 -18.16 -3.09 -12.69
N GLU A 67 -17.18 -2.18 -12.67
CA GLU A 67 -15.76 -2.55 -12.65
C GLU A 67 -15.33 -2.98 -11.24
N LYS A 68 -14.65 -4.11 -11.15
CA LYS A 68 -14.04 -4.54 -9.88
C LYS A 68 -12.69 -3.88 -9.71
N PHE A 69 -12.32 -3.60 -8.47
CA PHE A 69 -10.99 -3.16 -8.10
C PHE A 69 -10.29 -4.18 -7.20
N VAL A 70 -8.98 -4.05 -7.08
CA VAL A 70 -8.18 -4.85 -6.14
C VAL A 70 -7.75 -3.99 -4.97
N LEU A 71 -7.50 -4.64 -3.83
CA LEU A 71 -6.88 -4.04 -2.66
C LEU A 71 -5.39 -4.39 -2.65
N TYR A 72 -4.59 -3.46 -2.16
CA TYR A 72 -3.19 -3.69 -1.87
C TYR A 72 -2.85 -3.13 -0.50
N THR A 73 -2.21 -3.91 0.32
CA THR A 73 -1.61 -3.51 1.59
C THR A 73 -0.35 -4.31 1.85
N GLY A 74 0.38 -4.00 2.89
CA GLY A 74 1.61 -4.73 3.18
C GLY A 74 2.16 -4.48 4.57
N ARG A 75 3.29 -5.10 4.83
CA ARG A 75 4.08 -4.93 6.05
C ARG A 75 5.55 -5.22 5.82
N GLY A 76 6.42 -4.40 6.43
CA GLY A 76 7.83 -4.73 6.63
C GLY A 76 7.99 -5.64 7.86
N PRO A 77 8.33 -6.93 7.68
CA PRO A 77 8.37 -7.91 8.76
C PRO A 77 9.67 -7.83 9.54
N SER A 78 9.73 -6.96 10.54
CA SER A 78 10.90 -6.76 11.42
C SER A 78 10.71 -7.25 12.86
N GLY A 79 9.56 -7.88 13.15
CA GLY A 79 9.21 -8.37 14.49
C GLY A 79 7.77 -8.82 14.60
N PRO A 80 7.25 -9.07 15.81
CA PRO A 80 5.87 -9.51 16.01
C PRO A 80 4.85 -8.44 15.63
N VAL A 81 3.64 -8.88 15.29
CA VAL A 81 2.50 -7.99 15.06
C VAL A 81 2.05 -7.38 16.38
N HIS A 82 1.66 -6.11 16.33
CA HIS A 82 1.05 -5.39 17.45
C HIS A 82 -0.18 -4.60 17.00
N ILE A 83 -0.93 -4.05 17.95
CA ILE A 83 -2.22 -3.40 17.70
C ILE A 83 -2.16 -2.27 16.65
N GLY A 84 -1.04 -1.58 16.51
CA GLY A 84 -0.84 -0.56 15.49
C GLY A 84 -0.90 -1.09 14.06
N HIS A 85 -0.51 -2.35 13.84
CA HIS A 85 -0.61 -3.03 12.55
C HIS A 85 -2.03 -3.52 12.27
N LEU A 86 -2.77 -3.91 13.32
CA LEU A 86 -4.12 -4.45 13.16
C LEU A 86 -5.11 -3.42 12.65
N GLY A 87 -4.94 -2.15 13.00
CA GLY A 87 -5.85 -1.09 12.58
C GLY A 87 -6.06 -1.04 11.06
N PRO A 88 -5.00 -0.83 10.25
CA PRO A 88 -5.09 -0.85 8.79
C PRO A 88 -5.54 -2.21 8.23
N TRP A 89 -5.16 -3.32 8.85
CA TRP A 89 -5.52 -4.65 8.37
C TRP A 89 -7.01 -4.96 8.56
N ILE A 90 -7.58 -4.62 9.73
CA ILE A 90 -9.01 -4.77 9.99
C ILE A 90 -9.82 -3.90 9.03
N PHE A 91 -9.36 -2.70 8.74
CA PHE A 91 -9.99 -1.84 7.74
C PHE A 91 -9.90 -2.42 6.33
N THR A 92 -8.74 -2.95 5.94
CA THR A 92 -8.57 -3.65 4.65
C THR A 92 -9.48 -4.87 4.55
N LYS A 93 -9.62 -5.63 5.66
CA LYS A 93 -10.54 -6.76 5.74
C LYS A 93 -12.00 -6.33 5.53
N TYR A 94 -12.41 -5.25 6.18
CA TYR A 94 -13.74 -4.67 5.96
C TYR A 94 -13.97 -4.31 4.48
N LEU A 95 -13.02 -3.67 3.83
CA LEU A 95 -13.13 -3.34 2.41
C LEU A 95 -13.19 -4.60 1.54
N GLN A 96 -12.38 -5.63 1.84
CA GLN A 96 -12.43 -6.90 1.14
C GLN A 96 -13.82 -7.53 1.23
N ASP A 97 -14.38 -7.61 2.43
CA ASP A 97 -15.67 -8.24 2.67
C ASP A 97 -16.81 -7.49 1.99
N LYS A 98 -16.80 -6.17 2.09
CA LYS A 98 -17.90 -5.33 1.61
C LYS A 98 -17.92 -5.19 0.09
N PHE A 99 -16.75 -5.10 -0.53
CA PHE A 99 -16.63 -4.95 -1.98
C PHE A 99 -16.33 -6.27 -2.70
N GLY A 100 -16.07 -7.34 -1.95
CA GLY A 100 -15.69 -8.63 -2.53
C GLY A 100 -14.37 -8.58 -3.29
N ALA A 101 -13.50 -7.63 -2.94
CA ALA A 101 -12.28 -7.33 -3.66
C ALA A 101 -11.18 -8.37 -3.46
N LYS A 102 -10.38 -8.61 -4.51
CA LYS A 102 -9.14 -9.37 -4.40
C LYS A 102 -8.10 -8.54 -3.66
N LEU A 103 -7.29 -9.16 -2.82
CA LEU A 103 -6.26 -8.52 -2.02
C LEU A 103 -4.88 -9.07 -2.35
N TYR A 104 -3.94 -8.18 -2.58
CA TYR A 104 -2.50 -8.45 -2.55
C TYR A 104 -1.94 -7.94 -1.22
N PHE A 105 -1.41 -8.84 -0.40
CA PHE A 105 -0.79 -8.51 0.87
C PHE A 105 0.72 -8.77 0.76
N GLN A 106 1.50 -7.70 0.66
CA GLN A 106 2.95 -7.77 0.47
C GLN A 106 3.69 -7.80 1.82
N MET A 107 4.61 -8.72 1.96
CA MET A 107 5.56 -8.82 3.06
C MET A 107 6.93 -8.47 2.52
N THR A 108 7.44 -7.28 2.88
CA THR A 108 8.67 -6.71 2.32
C THR A 108 9.89 -7.15 3.13
N ASP A 109 10.16 -8.47 3.07
CA ASP A 109 11.27 -9.10 3.77
C ASP A 109 12.65 -8.69 3.20
N ASP A 110 12.71 -8.34 1.92
CA ASP A 110 13.86 -7.76 1.26
C ASP A 110 14.19 -6.34 1.78
N GLU A 111 13.17 -5.47 1.93
CA GLU A 111 13.36 -4.11 2.44
C GLU A 111 13.92 -4.12 3.86
N LYS A 112 13.41 -4.99 4.72
CA LYS A 112 13.89 -5.07 6.10
C LYS A 112 15.32 -5.56 6.20
N PHE A 113 15.72 -6.51 5.37
CA PHE A 113 17.11 -6.93 5.24
C PHE A 113 18.02 -5.80 4.72
N LEU A 114 17.55 -5.06 3.71
CA LEU A 114 18.33 -3.98 3.11
C LEU A 114 18.49 -2.74 4.02
N TYR A 115 17.51 -2.53 4.90
CA TYR A 115 17.47 -1.37 5.79
C TYR A 115 18.25 -1.58 7.10
N HIS A 116 18.32 -2.82 7.60
CA HIS A 116 18.94 -3.18 8.86
C HIS A 116 20.25 -3.93 8.63
N ASP A 117 21.38 -3.27 8.85
CA ASP A 117 22.72 -3.84 8.65
C ASP A 117 22.97 -5.09 9.52
N GLU A 118 22.29 -5.16 10.68
CA GLU A 118 22.41 -6.28 11.62
C GLU A 118 21.60 -7.52 11.24
N PHE A 119 20.63 -7.42 10.30
CA PHE A 119 19.77 -8.54 9.96
C PHE A 119 20.45 -9.51 8.98
N SER A 120 20.35 -10.79 9.27
CA SER A 120 20.51 -11.82 8.24
C SER A 120 19.22 -11.92 7.42
N ILE A 121 19.30 -12.30 6.16
CA ILE A 121 18.12 -12.43 5.29
C ILE A 121 17.07 -13.41 5.84
N SER A 122 17.49 -14.40 6.62
CA SER A 122 16.60 -15.38 7.25
C SER A 122 15.71 -14.79 8.34
N GLU A 123 16.11 -13.68 8.93
CA GLU A 123 15.38 -13.07 10.04
C GLU A 123 14.07 -12.39 9.59
N PRO A 124 14.07 -11.44 8.62
CA PRO A 124 12.83 -10.90 8.10
C PRO A 124 11.98 -11.97 7.36
N GLN A 125 12.59 -12.99 6.76
CA GLN A 125 11.84 -14.11 6.19
C GLN A 125 11.08 -14.91 7.25
N LYS A 126 11.71 -15.17 8.40
CA LYS A 126 11.04 -15.81 9.55
C LYS A 126 9.86 -14.95 10.02
N TRP A 127 10.08 -13.65 10.22
CA TRP A 127 9.01 -12.74 10.65
C TRP A 127 7.90 -12.60 9.59
N ALA A 128 8.23 -12.63 8.30
CA ALA A 128 7.23 -12.64 7.24
C ALA A 128 6.32 -13.86 7.34
N TYR A 129 6.88 -15.02 7.63
CA TYR A 129 6.12 -16.25 7.82
C TYR A 129 5.23 -16.16 9.07
N GLU A 130 5.78 -15.79 10.24
CA GLU A 130 5.03 -15.65 11.49
C GLU A 130 3.89 -14.60 11.35
N ASN A 131 4.17 -13.45 10.77
CA ASN A 131 3.14 -12.42 10.56
C ASN A 131 2.07 -12.85 9.54
N SER A 132 2.39 -13.76 8.62
CA SER A 132 1.37 -14.33 7.71
C SER A 132 0.33 -15.15 8.46
N LEU A 133 0.68 -15.79 9.58
CA LEU A 133 -0.27 -16.49 10.44
C LEU A 133 -1.26 -15.51 11.09
N ASP A 134 -0.81 -14.34 11.53
CA ASP A 134 -1.67 -13.28 12.06
C ASP A 134 -2.65 -12.77 11.00
N ILE A 135 -2.17 -12.59 9.74
CA ILE A 135 -3.00 -12.19 8.61
C ILE A 135 -4.09 -13.24 8.34
N ILE A 136 -3.73 -14.52 8.35
CA ILE A 136 -4.67 -15.63 8.18
C ILE A 136 -5.69 -15.65 9.32
N ALA A 137 -5.24 -15.46 10.56
CA ALA A 137 -6.09 -15.43 11.75
C ALA A 137 -7.13 -14.28 11.73
N LEU A 138 -6.85 -13.17 11.06
CA LEU A 138 -7.82 -12.08 10.83
C LEU A 138 -8.97 -12.49 9.92
N GLY A 139 -8.90 -13.65 9.27
CA GLY A 139 -9.99 -14.22 8.48
C GLY A 139 -10.18 -13.59 7.11
N PHE A 140 -9.13 -13.07 6.48
CA PHE A 140 -9.19 -12.68 5.07
C PHE A 140 -9.61 -13.86 4.20
N ASP A 141 -10.41 -13.59 3.15
CA ASP A 141 -10.88 -14.63 2.23
C ASP A 141 -9.69 -15.29 1.49
N PRO A 142 -9.37 -16.57 1.74
CA PRO A 142 -8.21 -17.22 1.15
C PRO A 142 -8.32 -17.38 -0.39
N LYS A 143 -9.53 -17.34 -0.94
CA LYS A 143 -9.75 -17.42 -2.40
C LYS A 143 -9.49 -16.07 -3.09
N LYS A 144 -9.48 -14.98 -2.32
CA LYS A 144 -9.30 -13.62 -2.83
C LYS A 144 -8.04 -12.95 -2.31
N THR A 145 -7.30 -13.57 -1.39
CA THR A 145 -6.09 -12.99 -0.80
C THR A 145 -4.86 -13.73 -1.27
N LYS A 146 -3.90 -12.99 -1.79
CA LYS A 146 -2.56 -13.47 -2.10
C LYS A 146 -1.57 -12.78 -1.16
N ILE A 147 -0.98 -13.53 -0.24
CA ILE A 147 0.17 -13.07 0.55
C ILE A 147 1.41 -13.26 -0.31
N ILE A 148 2.20 -12.20 -0.46
CA ILE A 148 3.41 -12.14 -1.29
C ILE A 148 4.58 -11.87 -0.35
N LEU A 149 5.52 -12.82 -0.23
CA LEU A 149 6.82 -12.62 0.40
C LEU A 149 7.79 -12.24 -0.71
N ASP A 150 8.36 -11.04 -0.67
CA ASP A 150 9.11 -10.50 -1.81
C ASP A 150 10.26 -11.41 -2.22
N THR A 151 11.07 -11.88 -1.29
CA THR A 151 12.20 -12.78 -1.60
C THR A 151 11.77 -14.16 -2.11
N LYS A 152 10.58 -14.64 -1.74
CA LYS A 152 10.07 -15.96 -2.16
C LYS A 152 9.25 -15.92 -3.45
N ASN A 153 8.65 -14.77 -3.73
CA ASN A 153 7.79 -14.60 -4.91
C ASN A 153 8.40 -13.65 -5.96
N ILE A 154 9.71 -13.44 -5.91
CA ILE A 154 10.42 -12.48 -6.76
C ILE A 154 10.23 -12.79 -8.26
N ASP A 155 10.11 -14.04 -8.64
CA ASP A 155 9.83 -14.51 -10.01
C ASP A 155 8.54 -13.88 -10.55
N SER A 156 7.51 -13.74 -9.72
CA SER A 156 6.25 -13.11 -10.11
C SER A 156 6.28 -11.58 -10.07
N LEU A 157 7.27 -10.97 -9.43
CA LEU A 157 7.39 -9.52 -9.24
C LEU A 157 8.42 -8.90 -10.19
N TYR A 158 9.53 -9.58 -10.42
CA TYR A 158 10.73 -8.99 -11.01
C TYR A 158 10.49 -8.37 -12.40
N ASN A 159 9.80 -9.08 -13.29
CA ASN A 159 9.52 -8.54 -14.62
C ASN A 159 8.78 -7.21 -14.59
N LEU A 160 7.78 -7.08 -13.73
CA LEU A 160 7.05 -5.81 -13.58
C LEU A 160 7.90 -4.77 -12.84
N ALA A 161 8.70 -5.19 -11.85
CA ALA A 161 9.59 -4.29 -11.10
C ALA A 161 10.61 -3.60 -12.00
N ILE A 162 11.23 -4.29 -12.97
CA ILE A 162 12.17 -3.67 -13.91
C ILE A 162 11.47 -2.68 -14.85
N HIS A 163 10.21 -2.92 -15.24
CA HIS A 163 9.42 -1.95 -15.99
C HIS A 163 9.14 -0.68 -15.17
N VAL A 164 8.82 -0.83 -13.89
CA VAL A 164 8.63 0.27 -12.93
C VAL A 164 9.96 1.02 -12.74
N ALA A 165 11.05 0.31 -12.41
CA ALA A 165 12.37 0.89 -12.19
C ALA A 165 12.87 1.71 -13.39
N LYS A 166 12.62 1.24 -14.62
CA LYS A 166 12.96 1.98 -15.86
C LYS A 166 12.29 3.36 -15.93
N ARG A 167 11.21 3.59 -15.19
CA ARG A 167 10.46 4.87 -15.17
C ARG A 167 10.76 5.73 -13.95
N MET A 168 11.58 5.25 -13.03
CA MET A 168 12.10 6.00 -11.89
C MET A 168 13.54 6.46 -12.18
N THR A 169 13.91 7.64 -11.71
CA THR A 169 15.29 8.13 -11.77
C THR A 169 15.91 8.14 -10.39
N TYR A 170 17.24 8.04 -10.32
CA TYR A 170 17.97 8.17 -9.07
C TYR A 170 17.60 9.47 -8.33
N SER A 171 17.55 10.60 -9.04
CA SER A 171 17.21 11.89 -8.45
C SER A 171 15.79 11.89 -7.84
N THR A 172 14.81 11.27 -8.51
CA THR A 172 13.44 11.14 -7.97
C THR A 172 13.43 10.31 -6.70
N VAL A 173 14.04 9.13 -6.74
CA VAL A 173 14.08 8.21 -5.60
C VAL A 173 14.80 8.86 -4.41
N ARG A 174 15.96 9.48 -4.65
CA ARG A 174 16.71 10.20 -3.62
C ARG A 174 15.88 11.33 -2.98
N ALA A 175 15.24 12.16 -3.81
CA ALA A 175 14.47 13.31 -3.31
C ALA A 175 13.22 12.89 -2.52
N VAL A 176 12.52 11.85 -2.97
CA VAL A 176 11.27 11.41 -2.34
C VAL A 176 11.51 10.66 -1.03
N PHE A 177 12.55 9.81 -0.99
CA PHE A 177 12.83 8.96 0.17
C PHE A 177 13.92 9.53 1.09
N GLY A 178 14.57 10.64 0.72
CA GLY A 178 15.64 11.23 1.52
C GLY A 178 16.92 10.42 1.55
N PHE A 179 17.14 9.56 0.55
CA PHE A 179 18.33 8.71 0.48
C PHE A 179 19.61 9.53 0.35
N GLN A 180 20.65 9.05 1.00
CA GLN A 180 21.98 9.66 1.01
C GLN A 180 22.92 8.93 0.05
N ASP A 181 24.12 9.50 -0.17
CA ASP A 181 25.13 8.90 -1.05
C ASP A 181 25.63 7.54 -0.51
N SER A 182 25.48 7.30 0.81
CA SER A 182 25.78 6.02 1.48
C SER A 182 24.66 4.98 1.40
N THR A 183 23.49 5.34 0.87
CA THR A 183 22.37 4.39 0.75
C THR A 183 22.74 3.26 -0.20
N ASN A 184 22.54 2.02 0.21
CA ASN A 184 22.86 0.86 -0.60
C ASN A 184 21.96 0.75 -1.84
N ILE A 185 22.48 0.11 -2.91
CA ILE A 185 21.79 -0.01 -4.21
C ILE A 185 20.46 -0.76 -4.09
N GLY A 186 20.37 -1.73 -3.16
CA GLY A 186 19.13 -2.47 -2.91
C GLY A 186 17.99 -1.54 -2.49
N MET A 187 18.24 -0.64 -1.53
CA MET A 187 17.26 0.37 -1.10
C MET A 187 16.88 1.34 -2.21
N LEU A 188 17.79 1.64 -3.14
CA LEU A 188 17.46 2.47 -4.31
C LEU A 188 16.52 1.77 -5.30
N PHE A 189 16.60 0.44 -5.39
CA PHE A 189 15.75 -0.36 -6.27
C PHE A 189 14.41 -0.77 -5.62
N TYR A 190 14.40 -0.92 -4.29
CA TYR A 190 13.25 -1.40 -3.52
C TYR A 190 11.92 -0.67 -3.82
N PRO A 191 11.85 0.67 -4.00
CA PRO A 191 10.60 1.35 -4.36
C PRO A 191 9.94 0.81 -5.62
N ALA A 192 10.71 0.25 -6.55
CA ALA A 192 10.16 -0.40 -7.73
C ALA A 192 9.50 -1.74 -7.41
N ILE A 193 10.06 -2.52 -6.49
CA ILE A 193 9.44 -3.77 -5.99
C ILE A 193 8.14 -3.46 -5.27
N GLN A 194 8.15 -2.46 -4.37
CA GLN A 194 6.96 -2.09 -3.59
C GLN A 194 5.82 -1.58 -4.46
N ALA A 195 6.09 -0.98 -5.61
CA ALA A 195 5.05 -0.51 -6.51
C ALA A 195 4.33 -1.64 -7.27
N VAL A 196 4.96 -2.82 -7.39
CA VAL A 196 4.46 -3.92 -8.24
C VAL A 196 3.04 -4.39 -7.89
N PRO A 197 2.68 -4.65 -6.62
CA PRO A 197 1.34 -5.17 -6.32
C PRO A 197 0.20 -4.24 -6.73
N ALA A 198 0.46 -2.92 -6.81
CA ALA A 198 -0.53 -1.95 -7.28
C ALA A 198 -0.93 -2.16 -8.76
N PHE A 199 -0.06 -2.79 -9.55
CA PHE A 199 -0.26 -3.04 -10.98
C PHE A 199 -0.37 -4.53 -11.33
N LEU A 200 -0.15 -5.41 -10.36
CA LEU A 200 0.01 -6.85 -10.60
C LEU A 200 -1.22 -7.48 -11.25
N GLU A 201 -2.42 -7.12 -10.81
CA GLU A 201 -3.65 -7.65 -11.43
C GLU A 201 -3.78 -7.20 -12.90
N SER A 202 -3.46 -5.95 -13.18
CA SER A 202 -3.47 -5.41 -14.54
C SER A 202 -2.45 -6.13 -15.43
N TYR A 203 -1.26 -6.38 -14.92
CA TYR A 203 -0.19 -7.08 -15.62
C TYR A 203 -0.57 -8.54 -15.92
N LEU A 204 -1.11 -9.26 -14.92
CA LEU A 204 -1.47 -10.69 -15.07
C LEU A 204 -2.67 -10.91 -15.99
N THR A 205 -3.63 -9.98 -16.00
CA THR A 205 -4.87 -10.14 -16.77
C THR A 205 -4.82 -9.48 -18.15
N GLY A 206 -3.82 -8.62 -18.40
CA GLY A 206 -3.74 -7.79 -19.60
C GLY A 206 -4.85 -6.73 -19.70
N LYS A 207 -5.61 -6.51 -18.61
CA LYS A 207 -6.67 -5.50 -18.50
C LYS A 207 -6.29 -4.49 -17.45
N ASN A 208 -6.60 -3.22 -17.68
CA ASN A 208 -6.33 -2.19 -16.68
C ASN A 208 -7.35 -2.30 -15.53
N VAL A 209 -6.88 -2.70 -14.33
CA VAL A 209 -7.71 -2.93 -13.14
C VAL A 209 -7.42 -1.86 -12.10
N PRO A 210 -8.44 -1.16 -11.57
CA PRO A 210 -8.26 -0.21 -10.48
C PRO A 210 -7.67 -0.87 -9.22
N CYS A 211 -6.82 -0.14 -8.51
CA CYS A 211 -6.25 -0.58 -7.24
C CYS A 211 -6.54 0.47 -6.15
N LEU A 212 -7.00 0.02 -4.98
CA LEU A 212 -7.17 0.83 -3.78
C LEU A 212 -6.19 0.38 -2.71
N ILE A 213 -5.46 1.34 -2.14
CA ILE A 213 -4.43 1.11 -1.12
C ILE A 213 -4.87 1.76 0.20
N PRO A 214 -5.38 0.98 1.16
CA PRO A 214 -5.54 1.45 2.54
C PRO A 214 -4.15 1.56 3.19
N ALA A 215 -3.73 2.79 3.53
CA ALA A 215 -2.38 3.02 4.03
C ALA A 215 -2.34 4.21 5.00
N ALA A 216 -1.40 4.18 5.93
CA ALA A 216 -1.09 5.33 6.75
C ALA A 216 -0.38 6.42 5.91
N ILE A 217 -0.54 7.68 6.32
CA ILE A 217 -0.06 8.85 5.56
C ILE A 217 1.47 8.88 5.42
N ASP A 218 2.20 8.29 6.35
CA ASP A 218 3.66 8.17 6.30
C ASP A 218 4.15 7.32 5.10
N GLN A 219 3.31 6.43 4.58
CA GLN A 219 3.60 5.63 3.40
C GLN A 219 3.33 6.38 2.07
N ASP A 220 2.78 7.58 2.11
CA ASP A 220 2.46 8.38 0.91
C ASP A 220 3.63 8.59 -0.06
N PRO A 221 4.91 8.75 0.37
CA PRO A 221 6.04 8.86 -0.55
C PRO A 221 6.12 7.71 -1.56
N TYR A 222 5.91 6.47 -1.13
CA TYR A 222 5.88 5.31 -2.03
C TYR A 222 4.74 5.41 -3.04
N TRP A 223 3.57 5.81 -2.58
CA TRP A 223 2.38 5.87 -3.43
C TRP A 223 2.42 7.03 -4.42
N ARG A 224 3.03 8.17 -4.07
CA ARG A 224 3.24 9.25 -5.04
C ARG A 224 4.11 8.80 -6.19
N VAL A 225 5.25 8.18 -5.91
CA VAL A 225 6.15 7.65 -6.96
C VAL A 225 5.44 6.59 -7.79
N THR A 226 4.70 5.67 -7.15
CA THR A 226 3.90 4.65 -7.85
C THR A 226 2.87 5.29 -8.77
N ARG A 227 2.15 6.32 -8.31
CA ARG A 227 1.16 7.07 -9.11
C ARG A 227 1.79 7.83 -10.28
N ASP A 228 2.99 8.36 -10.11
CA ASP A 228 3.72 9.08 -11.17
C ASP A 228 4.23 8.13 -12.28
N VAL A 229 4.50 6.88 -11.92
CA VAL A 229 4.94 5.85 -12.86
C VAL A 229 3.75 5.21 -13.60
N ALA A 230 2.59 5.10 -12.98
CA ALA A 230 1.41 4.42 -13.51
C ALA A 230 1.06 4.78 -14.97
N PRO A 231 0.89 6.09 -15.34
CA PRO A 231 0.55 6.45 -16.71
C PRO A 231 1.67 6.13 -17.72
N LYS A 232 2.94 6.15 -17.27
CA LYS A 232 4.08 5.81 -18.11
C LYS A 232 4.16 4.32 -18.45
N LEU A 233 3.42 3.50 -17.70
CA LEU A 233 3.26 2.06 -17.90
C LEU A 233 1.91 1.71 -18.55
N GLY A 234 1.03 2.69 -18.77
CA GLY A 234 -0.31 2.48 -19.29
C GLY A 234 -1.33 2.00 -18.27
N TYR A 235 -1.02 2.10 -16.97
CA TYR A 235 -1.90 1.69 -15.87
C TYR A 235 -2.66 2.85 -15.23
N TYR A 236 -3.77 2.54 -14.57
CA TYR A 236 -4.45 3.49 -13.71
C TYR A 236 -3.57 3.88 -12.52
N LYS A 237 -3.68 5.14 -12.10
CA LYS A 237 -3.07 5.58 -10.84
C LYS A 237 -3.76 4.86 -9.68
N PRO A 238 -3.05 4.17 -8.78
CA PRO A 238 -3.68 3.56 -7.62
C PRO A 238 -4.32 4.62 -6.73
N ALA A 239 -5.54 4.35 -6.26
CA ALA A 239 -6.22 5.18 -5.28
C ALA A 239 -5.74 4.84 -3.86
N GLN A 240 -5.97 5.75 -2.92
CA GLN A 240 -5.56 5.63 -1.53
C GLN A 240 -6.70 6.05 -0.59
N ILE A 241 -6.71 5.43 0.56
CA ILE A 241 -7.55 5.85 1.69
C ILE A 241 -6.84 5.59 3.00
#